data_84d12e6fb28897bb5dc01126e17f7dd0
#
_entry.id   84d12e6fb28897bb5dc01126e17f7dd0
#
_cell.length_a   1.000
_cell.length_b   1.000
_cell.length_c   1.000
_cell.angle_alpha   90.00
_cell.angle_beta   90.00
_cell.angle_gamma   90.00
#
_symmetry.space_group_name_H-M   'P 1'
#
loop_
_entity.id
_entity.type
_entity.pdbx_description
1 polymer ?
#
loop_
_entity_poly.entity_id
_entity_poly.type
_entity_poly.pdbx_seq_one_letter_code
_entity_poly.pdbx_strand_id
1 'polypeptide(L)'
;KNHIRAFKEAEDAGIPFDCESVPDDLKKYPARNNPYWSEYYEFDLPSDNQGLGAFFDANGDGKYDPCEGDYPAIEEKGCPTESNFPDEIVFWVYNDAGNSHTNTNGKPIRMEVQVQAFAYATNDQINDMTFYRYKLINRAVTSIDSTYFGMWVDPDLGCSEDDFIGSDTSRSLMYVYNQDELDGDSGCDCTTGSTTYCDEVPVLGVDYFRGPLAPVRQRDTFMIGDPLLLDKQEYPNIYDTLEVLNDTMFILDLDHRMELGMSSFTYHVRQGAGSWPGAMWDPQTDIEFYRYLSGSWRDGTRYTFGGSGFNVGPGSQVIDYAVTGAPSNNNDWSMCSANLGKMDPRTVQATGPFRLDPG
;
A
#
# COMPACT_ATOMS: atom_id res chain seq x y z
N LYS A 1 0.21 -16.88 -18.98
CA LYS A 1 0.59 -18.32 -18.82
C LYS A 1 0.52 -19.08 -20.15
N ASN A 2 -0.58 -19.01 -20.91
CA ASN A 2 -0.70 -19.74 -22.20
C ASN A 2 0.28 -19.23 -23.27
N HIS A 3 0.47 -17.92 -23.36
CA HIS A 3 1.42 -17.30 -24.28
C HIS A 3 2.87 -17.75 -24.00
N ILE A 4 3.31 -17.68 -22.72
CA ILE A 4 4.66 -18.13 -22.32
C ILE A 4 4.90 -19.59 -22.69
N ARG A 5 3.90 -20.45 -22.43
CA ARG A 5 4.00 -21.85 -22.77
C ARG A 5 4.11 -22.06 -24.29
N ALA A 6 3.27 -21.39 -25.08
CA ALA A 6 3.30 -21.49 -26.53
C ALA A 6 4.63 -21.01 -27.12
N PHE A 7 5.19 -19.91 -26.56
CA PHE A 7 6.51 -19.43 -26.96
C PHE A 7 7.62 -20.46 -26.67
N LYS A 8 7.66 -21.01 -25.46
CA LYS A 8 8.64 -22.05 -25.08
C LYS A 8 8.49 -23.32 -25.91
N GLU A 9 7.28 -23.75 -26.21
CA GLU A 9 7.04 -24.92 -27.08
C GLU A 9 7.56 -24.68 -28.51
N ALA A 10 7.40 -23.48 -29.05
CA ALA A 10 7.95 -23.12 -30.37
C ALA A 10 9.49 -23.07 -30.36
N GLU A 11 10.08 -22.49 -29.30
CA GLU A 11 11.53 -22.45 -29.10
C GLU A 11 12.11 -23.85 -28.98
N ASP A 12 11.55 -24.72 -28.16
CA ASP A 12 11.96 -26.11 -27.97
C ASP A 12 11.84 -26.93 -29.26
N ALA A 13 10.86 -26.64 -30.09
CA ALA A 13 10.65 -27.27 -31.39
C ALA A 13 11.55 -26.69 -32.50
N GLY A 14 12.24 -25.57 -32.24
CA GLY A 14 13.06 -24.88 -33.23
C GLY A 14 12.27 -24.29 -34.40
N ILE A 15 11.01 -23.93 -34.18
CA ILE A 15 10.13 -23.28 -35.15
C ILE A 15 9.89 -21.82 -34.81
N PRO A 16 9.68 -20.93 -35.80
CA PRO A 16 9.31 -19.54 -35.54
C PRO A 16 8.03 -19.46 -34.71
N PHE A 17 8.04 -18.59 -33.68
CA PHE A 17 6.84 -18.31 -32.92
C PHE A 17 5.86 -17.46 -33.75
N ASP A 18 4.58 -17.81 -33.68
CA ASP A 18 3.53 -17.09 -34.40
C ASP A 18 3.09 -15.85 -33.62
N CYS A 19 3.59 -14.69 -34.03
CA CYS A 19 3.29 -13.41 -33.42
C CYS A 19 1.83 -12.96 -33.60
N GLU A 20 1.10 -13.47 -34.60
CA GLU A 20 -0.32 -13.19 -34.78
C GLU A 20 -1.17 -13.81 -33.65
N SER A 21 -0.66 -14.87 -33.04
CA SER A 21 -1.30 -15.55 -31.91
C SER A 21 -1.16 -14.82 -30.58
N VAL A 22 -0.32 -13.77 -30.49
CA VAL A 22 -0.08 -12.99 -29.27
C VAL A 22 -1.35 -12.21 -28.92
N PRO A 23 -1.90 -12.35 -27.69
CA PRO A 23 -3.05 -11.60 -27.24
C PRO A 23 -2.82 -10.09 -27.28
N ASP A 24 -3.84 -9.31 -27.67
CA ASP A 24 -3.80 -7.86 -27.68
C ASP A 24 -3.43 -7.24 -26.36
N ASP A 25 -3.85 -7.83 -25.24
CA ASP A 25 -3.55 -7.32 -23.90
C ASP A 25 -2.03 -7.32 -23.62
N LEU A 26 -1.28 -8.28 -24.17
CA LEU A 26 0.18 -8.26 -24.10
C LEU A 26 0.78 -7.19 -25.02
N LYS A 27 0.23 -7.00 -26.22
CA LYS A 27 0.67 -5.93 -27.14
C LYS A 27 0.37 -4.54 -26.60
N LYS A 28 -0.67 -4.40 -25.78
CA LYS A 28 -1.08 -3.14 -25.12
C LYS A 28 -0.40 -2.86 -23.79
N TYR A 29 0.44 -3.79 -23.29
CA TYR A 29 1.07 -3.62 -22.00
C TYR A 29 2.08 -2.45 -22.02
N PRO A 30 1.99 -1.47 -21.10
CA PRO A 30 2.81 -0.26 -21.13
C PRO A 30 4.21 -0.51 -20.55
N ALA A 31 4.98 -1.36 -21.20
CA ALA A 31 6.37 -1.64 -20.87
C ALA A 31 7.33 -0.88 -21.81
N ARG A 32 8.55 -0.73 -21.36
CA ARG A 32 9.60 0.05 -22.05
C ARG A 32 9.82 -0.45 -23.47
N ASN A 33 9.80 0.49 -24.43
CA ASN A 33 10.06 0.27 -25.85
C ASN A 33 9.12 -0.74 -26.54
N ASN A 34 7.91 -0.95 -26.01
CA ASN A 34 6.92 -1.80 -26.66
C ASN A 34 6.65 -1.33 -28.10
N PRO A 35 6.97 -2.13 -29.13
CA PRO A 35 6.82 -1.72 -30.53
C PRO A 35 5.38 -1.62 -30.99
N TYR A 36 4.45 -2.30 -30.32
CA TYR A 36 3.02 -2.36 -30.69
C TYR A 36 2.21 -1.24 -30.07
N TRP A 37 2.75 -0.48 -29.12
CA TRP A 37 2.00 0.51 -28.36
C TRP A 37 1.30 1.53 -29.24
N SER A 38 2.00 2.11 -30.23
CA SER A 38 1.48 3.10 -31.15
C SER A 38 0.39 2.59 -32.12
N GLU A 39 0.21 1.27 -32.22
CA GLU A 39 -0.88 0.69 -33.00
C GLU A 39 -2.24 0.84 -32.30
N TYR A 40 -2.24 0.94 -30.97
CA TYR A 40 -3.43 1.00 -30.12
C TYR A 40 -3.68 2.37 -29.51
N TYR A 41 -2.65 3.21 -29.38
CA TYR A 41 -2.71 4.48 -28.66
C TYR A 41 -2.08 5.61 -29.49
N GLU A 42 -2.68 6.81 -29.41
CA GLU A 42 -2.24 8.00 -30.15
C GLU A 42 -1.06 8.75 -29.53
N PHE A 43 -0.37 8.17 -28.56
CA PHE A 43 0.77 8.78 -27.87
C PHE A 43 1.88 7.76 -27.64
N ASP A 44 3.11 8.24 -27.58
CA ASP A 44 4.29 7.40 -27.33
C ASP A 44 4.49 7.14 -25.84
N LEU A 45 5.03 5.96 -25.52
CA LEU A 45 5.47 5.66 -24.17
C LEU A 45 6.69 6.50 -23.79
N PRO A 46 6.79 6.99 -22.54
CA PRO A 46 8.00 7.64 -22.04
C PRO A 46 9.22 6.72 -22.12
N SER A 47 10.38 7.29 -22.48
CA SER A 47 11.65 6.58 -22.58
C SER A 47 12.53 6.69 -21.34
N ASP A 48 11.93 6.98 -20.19
CA ASP A 48 12.64 7.20 -18.93
C ASP A 48 13.38 5.95 -18.45
N ASN A 49 14.51 6.17 -17.73
CA ASN A 49 15.30 5.09 -17.16
C ASN A 49 14.56 4.30 -16.06
N GLN A 50 13.58 4.92 -15.38
CA GLN A 50 12.76 4.25 -14.36
C GLN A 50 11.82 3.19 -14.95
N GLY A 51 11.73 3.11 -16.29
CA GLY A 51 10.84 2.18 -16.97
C GLY A 51 9.36 2.48 -16.74
N LEU A 52 8.53 1.52 -17.09
CA LEU A 52 7.07 1.52 -16.89
C LEU A 52 6.67 0.19 -16.27
N GLY A 53 5.71 -0.53 -16.87
CA GLY A 53 5.32 -1.86 -16.43
C GLY A 53 6.50 -2.82 -16.45
N ALA A 54 6.74 -3.50 -15.33
CA ALA A 54 7.80 -4.49 -15.25
C ALA A 54 7.51 -5.69 -16.16
N PHE A 55 8.52 -6.24 -16.78
CA PHE A 55 8.40 -7.40 -17.67
C PHE A 55 9.59 -8.34 -17.52
N PHE A 56 9.38 -9.59 -17.86
CA PHE A 56 10.44 -10.55 -18.06
C PHE A 56 10.97 -10.35 -19.49
N ASP A 57 12.27 -10.15 -19.59
CA ASP A 57 13.01 -9.93 -20.84
C ASP A 57 13.68 -11.26 -21.22
N ALA A 58 13.10 -11.96 -22.18
CA ALA A 58 13.51 -13.30 -22.53
C ALA A 58 14.86 -13.34 -23.28
N ASN A 59 15.12 -12.32 -24.10
CA ASN A 59 16.34 -12.23 -24.91
C ASN A 59 17.42 -11.32 -24.31
N GLY A 60 17.09 -10.55 -23.24
CA GLY A 60 18.03 -9.68 -22.52
C GLY A 60 18.36 -8.37 -23.25
N ASP A 61 17.52 -7.89 -24.17
CA ASP A 61 17.79 -6.69 -24.96
C ASP A 61 17.29 -5.40 -24.31
N GLY A 62 16.55 -5.49 -23.18
CA GLY A 62 16.02 -4.36 -22.43
C GLY A 62 14.80 -3.67 -23.05
N LYS A 63 14.15 -4.33 -24.02
CA LYS A 63 12.93 -3.85 -24.66
C LYS A 63 11.83 -4.89 -24.44
N TYR A 64 10.62 -4.41 -24.39
CA TYR A 64 9.46 -5.31 -24.30
C TYR A 64 8.97 -5.67 -25.70
N ASP A 65 9.08 -6.95 -26.07
CA ASP A 65 8.48 -7.52 -27.26
C ASP A 65 7.83 -8.88 -26.97
N PRO A 66 6.49 -8.97 -26.87
CA PRO A 66 5.85 -10.24 -26.59
C PRO A 66 5.98 -11.26 -27.73
N CYS A 67 6.38 -10.85 -28.92
CA CYS A 67 6.69 -11.77 -30.01
C CYS A 67 8.07 -12.43 -29.88
N GLU A 68 8.95 -11.85 -29.07
CA GLU A 68 10.26 -12.39 -28.72
C GLU A 68 10.29 -13.15 -27.39
N GLY A 69 9.10 -13.36 -26.79
CA GLY A 69 8.93 -14.17 -25.58
C GLY A 69 8.79 -13.39 -24.30
N ASP A 70 8.75 -12.07 -24.37
CA ASP A 70 8.57 -11.23 -23.20
C ASP A 70 7.13 -11.25 -22.69
N TYR A 71 6.98 -11.02 -21.40
CA TYR A 71 5.67 -10.97 -20.77
C TYR A 71 5.66 -10.08 -19.52
N PRO A 72 4.49 -9.51 -19.15
CA PRO A 72 4.35 -8.76 -17.90
C PRO A 72 4.79 -9.57 -16.70
N ALA A 73 5.59 -8.98 -15.83
CA ALA A 73 6.11 -9.61 -14.63
C ALA A 73 5.86 -8.74 -13.41
N ILE A 74 5.89 -9.35 -12.22
CA ILE A 74 6.00 -8.62 -10.97
C ILE A 74 7.48 -8.36 -10.71
N GLU A 75 7.79 -7.15 -10.28
CA GLU A 75 9.13 -6.79 -9.86
C GLU A 75 9.26 -7.01 -8.35
N GLU A 76 9.99 -8.03 -7.94
CA GLU A 76 10.35 -8.25 -6.54
C GLU A 76 11.76 -7.70 -6.29
N LYS A 77 11.90 -6.87 -5.23
CA LYS A 77 13.21 -6.33 -4.83
C LYS A 77 14.01 -5.65 -5.98
N GLY A 78 13.28 -5.07 -6.94
CA GLY A 78 13.91 -4.45 -8.12
C GLY A 78 14.25 -5.38 -9.26
N CYS A 79 13.96 -6.68 -9.14
CA CYS A 79 14.17 -7.65 -10.21
C CYS A 79 12.84 -8.26 -10.67
N PRO A 80 12.59 -8.39 -11.98
CA PRO A 80 11.46 -9.16 -12.48
C PRO A 80 11.63 -10.64 -12.09
N THR A 81 10.53 -11.29 -11.67
CA THR A 81 10.59 -12.69 -11.25
C THR A 81 10.00 -13.62 -12.31
N GLU A 82 10.73 -14.72 -12.58
CA GLU A 82 10.29 -15.78 -13.49
C GLU A 82 9.24 -16.73 -12.86
N SER A 83 9.19 -16.83 -11.53
CA SER A 83 8.62 -17.99 -10.86
C SER A 83 7.20 -17.84 -10.37
N ASN A 84 6.70 -16.62 -10.17
CA ASN A 84 5.36 -16.36 -9.63
C ASN A 84 4.54 -15.50 -10.58
N PHE A 85 3.89 -16.16 -11.57
CA PHE A 85 2.98 -15.47 -12.46
C PHE A 85 1.63 -15.29 -11.79
N PRO A 86 1.20 -14.07 -11.52
CA PRO A 86 -0.19 -13.81 -11.15
C PRO A 86 -1.11 -14.19 -12.32
N ASP A 87 -2.36 -14.44 -12.00
CA ASP A 87 -3.37 -14.72 -13.00
C ASP A 87 -3.91 -13.44 -13.64
N GLU A 88 -3.82 -12.33 -12.91
CA GLU A 88 -4.17 -10.99 -13.39
C GLU A 88 -3.13 -9.96 -12.95
N ILE A 89 -2.74 -9.06 -13.86
CA ILE A 89 -1.89 -7.90 -13.59
C ILE A 89 -2.55 -6.68 -14.23
N VAL A 90 -2.70 -5.62 -13.44
CA VAL A 90 -3.13 -4.30 -13.92
C VAL A 90 -2.04 -3.29 -13.59
N PHE A 91 -1.71 -2.45 -14.56
CA PHE A 91 -0.71 -1.39 -14.39
C PHE A 91 -1.27 -0.03 -14.79
N TRP A 92 -1.00 1.00 -13.99
CA TRP A 92 -1.35 2.37 -14.32
C TRP A 92 -0.36 3.37 -13.72
N VAL A 93 -0.41 4.59 -14.24
CA VAL A 93 0.44 5.71 -13.79
C VAL A 93 -0.43 6.93 -13.52
N TYR A 94 -0.12 7.64 -12.45
CA TYR A 94 -0.70 8.95 -12.19
C TYR A 94 0.35 9.91 -11.60
N ASN A 95 0.04 11.20 -11.63
CA ASN A 95 0.90 12.25 -11.09
C ASN A 95 0.06 13.36 -10.47
N ASP A 96 0.71 14.21 -9.71
CA ASP A 96 0.10 15.34 -9.03
C ASP A 96 0.23 16.69 -9.77
N ALA A 97 0.77 16.68 -11.01
CA ALA A 97 1.08 17.91 -11.74
C ALA A 97 0.07 18.26 -12.86
N GLY A 98 -0.94 17.41 -13.09
CA GLY A 98 -1.85 17.53 -14.21
C GLY A 98 -2.87 18.67 -14.09
N ASN A 99 -3.35 18.97 -12.89
CA ASN A 99 -4.37 19.97 -12.61
C ASN A 99 -4.16 20.67 -11.26
N SER A 100 -4.96 21.73 -11.02
CA SER A 100 -5.01 22.37 -9.71
C SER A 100 -5.65 21.45 -8.67
N HIS A 101 -5.08 21.39 -7.48
CA HIS A 101 -5.58 20.56 -6.38
C HIS A 101 -6.75 21.27 -5.66
N THR A 102 -7.92 21.25 -6.29
CA THR A 102 -9.10 21.98 -5.78
C THR A 102 -9.65 21.45 -4.46
N ASN A 103 -9.37 20.18 -4.15
CA ASN A 103 -9.84 19.55 -2.91
C ASN A 103 -9.03 19.98 -1.68
N THR A 104 -7.76 20.30 -1.86
CA THR A 104 -6.84 20.59 -0.76
C THR A 104 -6.22 21.97 -0.82
N ASN A 105 -6.21 22.60 -2.00
CA ASN A 105 -5.44 23.80 -2.36
C ASN A 105 -3.92 23.62 -2.19
N GLY A 106 -3.44 22.38 -2.06
CA GLY A 106 -2.03 22.04 -2.00
C GLY A 106 -1.34 22.34 -3.33
N LYS A 107 -0.03 22.56 -3.26
CA LYS A 107 0.79 22.71 -4.46
C LYS A 107 1.27 21.35 -4.95
N PRO A 108 1.42 21.13 -6.28
CA PRO A 108 2.01 19.91 -6.78
C PRO A 108 3.46 19.77 -6.31
N ILE A 109 3.80 18.59 -5.84
CA ILE A 109 5.18 18.22 -5.43
C ILE A 109 5.93 17.51 -6.57
N ARG A 110 5.28 17.35 -7.73
CA ARG A 110 5.78 16.66 -8.92
C ARG A 110 6.12 15.19 -8.67
N MET A 111 5.23 14.52 -7.97
CA MET A 111 5.30 13.08 -7.76
C MET A 111 4.64 12.35 -8.93
N GLU A 112 5.32 11.35 -9.46
CA GLU A 112 4.74 10.33 -10.32
C GLU A 112 4.62 9.05 -9.53
N VAL A 113 3.48 8.38 -9.64
CA VAL A 113 3.23 7.10 -8.99
C VAL A 113 2.89 6.07 -10.06
N GLN A 114 3.69 5.03 -10.15
CA GLN A 114 3.42 3.85 -10.98
C GLN A 114 2.89 2.75 -10.07
N VAL A 115 1.75 2.18 -10.44
CA VAL A 115 1.08 1.16 -9.63
C VAL A 115 0.94 -0.11 -10.43
N GLN A 116 1.27 -1.22 -9.80
CA GLN A 116 0.99 -2.55 -10.29
C GLN A 116 0.08 -3.25 -9.28
N ALA A 117 -1.11 -3.65 -9.71
CA ALA A 117 -2.00 -4.50 -8.95
C ALA A 117 -2.00 -5.89 -9.54
N PHE A 118 -2.05 -6.93 -8.71
CA PHE A 118 -2.06 -8.31 -9.17
C PHE A 118 -2.80 -9.24 -8.22
N ALA A 119 -3.27 -10.35 -8.77
CA ALA A 119 -4.01 -11.37 -8.03
C ALA A 119 -3.70 -12.78 -8.55
N TYR A 120 -3.95 -13.77 -7.70
CA TYR A 120 -3.71 -15.17 -7.99
C TYR A 120 -5.02 -15.98 -7.85
N ALA A 121 -5.29 -16.85 -8.79
CA ALA A 121 -6.35 -17.86 -8.69
C ALA A 121 -5.74 -19.15 -8.08
N THR A 122 -5.91 -19.33 -6.79
CA THR A 122 -5.40 -20.48 -6.03
C THR A 122 -6.52 -21.20 -5.29
N ASN A 123 -6.19 -22.33 -4.64
CA ASN A 123 -7.14 -23.06 -3.78
C ASN A 123 -6.92 -22.81 -2.29
N ASP A 124 -6.21 -21.74 -1.94
CA ASP A 124 -5.92 -21.32 -0.57
C ASP A 124 -6.31 -19.85 -0.36
N GLN A 125 -5.95 -19.29 0.78
CA GLN A 125 -6.30 -17.92 1.18
C GLN A 125 -5.73 -16.83 0.26
N ILE A 126 -4.73 -17.14 -0.56
CA ILE A 126 -4.16 -16.18 -1.53
C ILE A 126 -5.22 -15.83 -2.60
N ASN A 127 -6.17 -16.73 -2.87
CA ASN A 127 -7.29 -16.47 -3.77
C ASN A 127 -8.17 -15.29 -3.34
N ASP A 128 -8.19 -14.99 -2.04
CA ASP A 128 -9.00 -13.92 -1.46
C ASP A 128 -8.21 -12.62 -1.26
N MET A 129 -7.01 -12.55 -1.86
CA MET A 129 -6.09 -11.41 -1.73
C MET A 129 -5.86 -10.71 -3.06
N THR A 130 -5.76 -9.38 -3.00
CA THR A 130 -5.22 -8.55 -4.06
C THR A 130 -3.97 -7.82 -3.57
N PHE A 131 -2.96 -7.73 -4.41
CA PHE A 131 -1.66 -7.16 -4.07
C PHE A 131 -1.45 -5.88 -4.86
N TYR A 132 -0.84 -4.88 -4.21
CA TYR A 132 -0.56 -3.59 -4.82
C TYR A 132 0.91 -3.21 -4.58
N ARG A 133 1.59 -2.82 -5.65
CA ARG A 133 2.94 -2.30 -5.60
C ARG A 133 2.95 -0.86 -6.11
N TYR A 134 3.47 0.04 -5.31
CA TYR A 134 3.59 1.46 -5.63
C TYR A 134 5.06 1.82 -5.83
N LYS A 135 5.39 2.43 -6.96
CA LYS A 135 6.70 3.02 -7.23
C LYS A 135 6.54 4.53 -7.24
N LEU A 136 7.16 5.19 -6.27
CA LEU A 136 7.13 6.65 -6.10
C LEU A 136 8.35 7.24 -6.80
N ILE A 137 8.14 8.18 -7.71
CA ILE A 137 9.20 8.81 -8.51
C ILE A 137 9.11 10.32 -8.34
N ASN A 138 10.14 10.92 -7.78
CA ASN A 138 10.24 12.37 -7.65
C ASN A 138 10.66 12.97 -8.99
N ARG A 139 9.74 13.58 -9.71
CA ARG A 139 9.98 14.29 -10.98
C ARG A 139 10.38 15.76 -10.80
N ALA A 140 10.51 16.23 -9.55
CA ALA A 140 11.06 17.54 -9.27
C ALA A 140 12.59 17.53 -9.44
N VAL A 141 13.19 18.72 -9.53
CA VAL A 141 14.65 18.88 -9.60
C VAL A 141 15.33 18.96 -8.23
N THR A 142 14.54 18.91 -7.17
CA THR A 142 14.98 18.98 -5.78
C THR A 142 14.45 17.79 -5.01
N SER A 143 15.18 17.39 -3.97
CA SER A 143 14.70 16.38 -3.03
C SER A 143 13.46 16.87 -2.27
N ILE A 144 12.60 15.92 -1.91
CA ILE A 144 11.42 16.13 -1.07
C ILE A 144 11.69 15.46 0.27
N ASP A 145 11.76 16.24 1.33
CA ASP A 145 11.98 15.77 2.68
C ASP A 145 10.66 15.60 3.43
N SER A 146 10.70 14.79 4.50
CA SER A 146 9.55 14.55 5.37
C SER A 146 8.31 14.04 4.62
N THR A 147 8.56 13.18 3.64
CA THR A 147 7.51 12.55 2.84
C THR A 147 6.87 11.43 3.64
N TYR A 148 5.55 11.30 3.49
CA TYR A 148 4.78 10.16 3.98
C TYR A 148 4.05 9.53 2.81
N PHE A 149 3.99 8.20 2.82
CA PHE A 149 3.07 7.45 1.98
C PHE A 149 1.94 6.92 2.87
N GLY A 150 0.71 7.14 2.47
CA GLY A 150 -0.46 6.66 3.19
C GLY A 150 -1.41 5.88 2.31
N MET A 151 -1.92 4.78 2.85
CA MET A 151 -3.06 4.06 2.29
C MET A 151 -4.32 4.57 2.98
N TRP A 152 -5.19 5.20 2.21
CA TRP A 152 -6.52 5.58 2.66
C TRP A 152 -7.52 4.54 2.19
N VAL A 153 -8.35 4.07 3.10
CA VAL A 153 -9.38 3.06 2.81
C VAL A 153 -10.70 3.50 3.41
N ASP A 154 -11.74 3.43 2.61
CA ASP A 154 -13.16 3.61 2.98
C ASP A 154 -13.79 2.20 2.92
N PRO A 155 -13.79 1.46 4.03
CA PRO A 155 -14.04 0.03 3.99
C PRO A 155 -15.52 -0.28 4.27
N ASP A 156 -16.38 0.02 3.33
CA ASP A 156 -17.80 -0.35 3.43
C ASP A 156 -17.95 -1.88 3.44
N LEU A 157 -17.90 -2.50 4.62
CA LEU A 157 -18.03 -3.94 4.82
C LEU A 157 -19.52 -4.32 4.93
N GLY A 158 -20.22 -4.35 3.81
CA GLY A 158 -21.68 -4.47 3.78
C GLY A 158 -22.35 -3.14 4.11
N CYS A 159 -22.92 -3.02 5.28
CA CYS A 159 -23.52 -1.80 5.78
C CYS A 159 -22.46 -0.87 6.40
N SER A 160 -22.18 0.24 5.79
CA SER A 160 -21.06 1.13 6.16
C SER A 160 -21.16 1.81 7.54
N GLU A 161 -22.35 1.89 8.12
CA GLU A 161 -22.56 2.67 9.36
C GLU A 161 -22.29 1.86 10.63
N ASP A 162 -22.10 0.53 10.57
CA ASP A 162 -21.85 -0.36 11.70
C ASP A 162 -20.52 -1.10 11.64
N ASP A 163 -19.61 -0.61 10.83
CA ASP A 163 -18.26 -1.10 10.75
C ASP A 163 -17.37 -0.58 11.88
N PHE A 164 -16.58 -1.47 12.46
CA PHE A 164 -15.51 -1.17 13.37
C PHE A 164 -14.15 -1.51 12.76
N ILE A 165 -13.12 -0.79 13.18
CA ILE A 165 -11.76 -0.98 12.71
C ILE A 165 -10.81 -1.30 13.86
N GLY A 166 -9.65 -1.86 13.52
CA GLY A 166 -8.55 -2.08 14.42
C GLY A 166 -7.21 -2.10 13.70
N SER A 167 -6.13 -2.11 14.48
CA SER A 167 -4.78 -2.24 13.93
C SER A 167 -3.95 -3.26 14.70
N ASP A 168 -3.17 -4.06 13.97
CA ASP A 168 -2.10 -4.90 14.51
C ASP A 168 -0.76 -4.29 14.12
N THR A 169 -0.15 -3.61 15.06
CA THR A 169 1.11 -2.89 14.84
C THR A 169 2.28 -3.80 14.57
N SER A 170 2.23 -5.04 15.10
CA SER A 170 3.31 -6.03 14.93
C SER A 170 3.36 -6.57 13.49
N ARG A 171 2.25 -6.47 12.76
CA ARG A 171 2.11 -6.92 11.37
C ARG A 171 1.95 -5.76 10.39
N SER A 172 1.93 -4.51 10.87
CA SER A 172 1.59 -3.34 10.04
C SER A 172 0.22 -3.46 9.35
N LEU A 173 -0.72 -4.15 10.00
CA LEU A 173 -2.02 -4.53 9.49
C LEU A 173 -3.13 -3.65 10.08
N MET A 174 -4.02 -3.15 9.24
CA MET A 174 -5.34 -2.70 9.67
C MET A 174 -6.39 -3.76 9.33
N TYR A 175 -7.45 -3.82 10.10
CA TYR A 175 -8.57 -4.71 9.82
C TYR A 175 -9.90 -4.03 10.12
N VAL A 176 -10.93 -4.49 9.42
CA VAL A 176 -12.31 -4.03 9.53
C VAL A 176 -13.18 -5.22 9.92
N TYR A 177 -14.08 -5.01 10.84
CA TYR A 177 -15.01 -6.02 11.33
C TYR A 177 -16.33 -5.37 11.70
N ASN A 178 -17.42 -6.12 11.62
CA ASN A 178 -18.73 -5.62 12.00
C ASN A 178 -18.86 -5.37 13.52
N GLN A 179 -19.63 -4.39 13.91
CA GLN A 179 -19.82 -4.02 15.32
C GLN A 179 -20.43 -5.13 16.16
N ASP A 180 -21.39 -5.85 15.61
CA ASP A 180 -22.14 -6.94 16.25
C ASP A 180 -22.28 -8.17 15.36
N GLU A 181 -23.17 -9.09 15.66
CA GLU A 181 -23.34 -10.35 14.96
C GLU A 181 -24.12 -10.23 13.65
N LEU A 182 -24.73 -9.08 13.38
CA LEU A 182 -25.59 -8.86 12.22
C LEU A 182 -25.15 -7.59 11.47
N ASP A 183 -24.72 -7.76 10.23
CA ASP A 183 -24.46 -6.65 9.33
C ASP A 183 -25.77 -5.99 8.91
N GLY A 184 -26.11 -4.88 9.56
CA GLY A 184 -27.32 -4.14 9.25
C GLY A 184 -27.65 -3.03 10.26
N ASP A 185 -28.15 -1.92 9.72
CA ASP A 185 -28.68 -0.79 10.48
C ASP A 185 -29.91 -0.20 9.76
N SER A 186 -30.46 0.86 10.31
CA SER A 186 -31.63 1.53 9.74
C SER A 186 -31.39 1.98 8.29
N GLY A 187 -32.04 1.32 7.35
CA GLY A 187 -31.91 1.58 5.91
C GLY A 187 -30.98 0.61 5.17
N CYS A 188 -30.27 -0.26 5.87
CA CYS A 188 -29.45 -1.32 5.33
C CYS A 188 -29.71 -2.60 6.11
N ASP A 189 -30.61 -3.46 5.63
CA ASP A 189 -30.98 -4.69 6.30
C ASP A 189 -31.21 -5.86 5.31
N CYS A 190 -31.14 -7.07 5.83
CA CYS A 190 -31.28 -8.32 5.06
C CYS A 190 -32.62 -8.46 4.36
N THR A 191 -33.63 -7.69 4.71
CA THR A 191 -35.00 -7.78 4.17
C THR A 191 -35.24 -6.85 2.99
N THR A 192 -34.46 -5.80 2.85
CA THR A 192 -34.62 -4.74 1.83
C THR A 192 -33.87 -5.03 0.54
N GLY A 193 -32.99 -6.05 0.53
CA GLY A 193 -32.13 -6.36 -0.62
C GLY A 193 -30.98 -5.37 -0.78
N SER A 194 -30.64 -4.61 0.26
CA SER A 194 -29.45 -3.80 0.35
C SER A 194 -28.19 -4.67 0.37
N THR A 195 -27.05 -4.09 0.01
CA THR A 195 -25.75 -4.74 0.10
C THR A 195 -25.39 -4.96 1.58
N THR A 196 -25.68 -6.14 2.10
CA THR A 196 -25.35 -6.57 3.45
C THR A 196 -24.95 -8.03 3.45
N TYR A 197 -24.07 -8.41 4.36
CA TYR A 197 -23.65 -9.81 4.58
C TYR A 197 -24.57 -10.57 5.55
N CYS A 198 -25.50 -9.86 6.20
CA CYS A 198 -26.41 -10.40 7.20
C CYS A 198 -25.66 -11.04 8.37
N ASP A 199 -25.82 -12.36 8.59
CA ASP A 199 -25.22 -13.14 9.67
C ASP A 199 -23.89 -13.83 9.29
N GLU A 200 -23.44 -13.67 8.05
CA GLU A 200 -22.17 -14.21 7.54
C GLU A 200 -21.17 -13.09 7.25
N VAL A 201 -20.87 -12.26 8.25
CA VAL A 201 -20.02 -11.08 8.08
C VAL A 201 -18.55 -11.46 7.95
N PRO A 202 -17.88 -11.07 6.85
CA PRO A 202 -16.44 -11.29 6.71
C PRO A 202 -15.63 -10.29 7.53
N VAL A 203 -14.31 -10.47 7.54
CA VAL A 203 -13.35 -9.47 8.02
C VAL A 203 -12.48 -9.07 6.84
N LEU A 204 -12.26 -7.77 6.67
CA LEU A 204 -11.32 -7.23 5.70
C LEU A 204 -10.01 -6.86 6.40
N GLY A 205 -8.88 -7.26 5.82
CA GLY A 205 -7.55 -6.82 6.26
C GLY A 205 -6.83 -6.06 5.16
N VAL A 206 -6.09 -5.01 5.53
CA VAL A 206 -5.15 -4.32 4.64
C VAL A 206 -3.79 -4.33 5.29
N ASP A 207 -2.88 -5.09 4.70
CA ASP A 207 -1.55 -5.33 5.22
C ASP A 207 -0.51 -4.48 4.48
N TYR A 208 0.40 -3.90 5.25
CA TYR A 208 1.50 -3.10 4.76
C TYR A 208 2.77 -3.94 4.74
N PHE A 209 2.90 -4.82 3.74
CA PHE A 209 4.00 -5.80 3.69
C PHE A 209 5.39 -5.16 3.64
N ARG A 210 5.54 -4.07 2.87
CA ARG A 210 6.84 -3.43 2.65
C ARG A 210 6.67 -1.93 2.46
N GLY A 211 7.55 -1.16 3.09
CA GLY A 211 7.59 0.28 2.97
C GLY A 211 8.71 0.81 2.07
N PRO A 212 8.83 2.12 1.95
CA PRO A 212 9.91 2.75 1.25
C PRO A 212 11.25 2.54 1.97
N LEU A 213 12.33 2.55 1.20
CA LEU A 213 13.68 2.56 1.75
C LEU A 213 14.04 3.97 2.21
N ALA A 214 14.41 4.11 3.47
CA ALA A 214 14.88 5.37 4.04
C ALA A 214 16.36 5.27 4.43
N PRO A 215 17.12 6.37 4.36
CA PRO A 215 18.49 6.38 4.86
C PRO A 215 18.51 6.05 6.36
N VAL A 216 19.33 5.12 6.76
CA VAL A 216 19.61 4.84 8.17
C VAL A 216 20.44 6.00 8.71
N ARG A 217 19.96 6.67 9.75
CA ARG A 217 20.76 7.69 10.42
C ARG A 217 21.87 7.01 11.23
N GLN A 218 23.06 7.58 11.23
CA GLN A 218 24.26 7.05 11.90
C GLN A 218 24.11 6.76 13.43
N ARG A 219 22.93 6.96 14.00
CA ARG A 219 22.62 6.80 15.43
C ARG A 219 21.33 5.98 15.68
N ASP A 220 20.75 5.41 14.63
CA ASP A 220 19.56 4.60 14.84
C ASP A 220 19.99 3.24 15.42
N THR A 221 19.57 3.01 16.66
CA THR A 221 19.83 1.76 17.40
C THR A 221 18.59 0.90 17.32
N PHE A 222 18.77 -0.33 16.88
CA PHE A 222 17.69 -1.32 16.81
C PHE A 222 17.90 -2.37 17.88
N MET A 223 16.82 -2.80 18.52
CA MET A 223 16.86 -3.92 19.45
C MET A 223 16.95 -5.22 18.67
N ILE A 224 17.65 -6.21 19.18
CA ILE A 224 17.67 -7.57 18.63
C ILE A 224 16.23 -8.11 18.59
N GLY A 225 15.77 -8.49 17.39
CA GLY A 225 14.39 -8.93 17.17
C GLY A 225 13.43 -7.85 16.71
N ASP A 226 13.90 -6.64 16.42
CA ASP A 226 13.11 -5.60 15.78
C ASP A 226 12.67 -6.09 14.38
N PRO A 227 11.35 -6.10 14.07
CA PRO A 227 10.85 -6.54 12.76
C PRO A 227 11.31 -5.65 11.60
N LEU A 228 11.83 -4.46 11.88
CA LEU A 228 12.42 -3.58 10.87
C LEU A 228 13.83 -4.01 10.44
N LEU A 229 14.42 -4.99 11.14
CA LEU A 229 15.71 -5.55 10.76
C LEU A 229 15.55 -6.49 9.57
N LEU A 230 16.08 -6.11 8.44
CA LEU A 230 16.20 -6.99 7.28
C LEU A 230 17.05 -8.21 7.64
N ASP A 231 16.61 -9.42 7.33
CA ASP A 231 17.35 -10.64 7.60
C ASP A 231 18.64 -10.65 6.79
N LYS A 232 19.80 -10.74 7.48
CA LYS A 232 21.10 -10.80 6.84
C LYS A 232 21.25 -12.00 5.88
N GLN A 233 20.52 -13.10 6.11
CA GLN A 233 20.54 -14.26 5.21
C GLN A 233 19.78 -13.98 3.93
N GLU A 234 18.72 -13.19 3.99
CA GLU A 234 17.93 -12.79 2.83
C GLU A 234 18.60 -11.66 2.05
N TYR A 235 19.40 -10.80 2.72
CA TYR A 235 20.06 -9.64 2.10
C TYR A 235 21.57 -9.61 2.40
N PRO A 236 22.35 -10.61 1.98
CA PRO A 236 23.76 -10.73 2.37
C PRO A 236 24.65 -9.59 1.86
N ASN A 237 24.23 -8.89 0.83
CA ASN A 237 24.99 -7.79 0.21
C ASN A 237 24.71 -6.41 0.81
N ILE A 238 23.72 -6.31 1.70
CA ILE A 238 23.29 -5.04 2.32
C ILE A 238 24.04 -4.78 3.61
N TYR A 239 24.54 -5.84 4.29
CA TYR A 239 25.19 -5.74 5.59
C TYR A 239 26.70 -5.90 5.48
N ASP A 240 27.46 -4.83 5.70
CA ASP A 240 28.93 -4.87 5.73
C ASP A 240 29.46 -5.10 7.15
N THR A 241 28.81 -4.56 8.16
CA THR A 241 29.23 -4.73 9.55
C THR A 241 28.03 -4.73 10.51
N LEU A 242 27.98 -5.74 11.36
CA LEU A 242 27.04 -5.84 12.45
C LEU A 242 27.80 -5.70 13.77
N GLU A 243 27.57 -4.62 14.52
CA GLU A 243 28.15 -4.39 15.82
C GLU A 243 27.07 -4.50 16.91
N VAL A 244 27.25 -5.41 17.86
CA VAL A 244 26.33 -5.61 18.99
C VAL A 244 26.94 -4.99 20.23
N LEU A 245 26.30 -3.95 20.75
CA LEU A 245 26.67 -3.28 21.98
C LEU A 245 25.46 -3.26 22.93
N ASN A 246 25.57 -3.89 24.11
CA ASN A 246 24.55 -3.86 25.16
C ASN A 246 23.12 -4.26 24.66
N ASP A 247 22.99 -5.39 23.99
CA ASP A 247 21.74 -5.89 23.40
C ASP A 247 21.12 -5.00 22.31
N THR A 248 21.88 -4.01 21.84
CA THR A 248 21.47 -3.11 20.77
C THR A 248 22.29 -3.39 19.52
N MET A 249 21.65 -3.49 18.40
CA MET A 249 22.30 -3.82 17.13
C MET A 249 22.44 -2.55 16.27
N PHE A 250 23.65 -2.24 15.84
CA PHE A 250 23.90 -1.20 14.83
C PHE A 250 24.05 -1.89 13.49
N ILE A 251 23.21 -1.50 12.53
CA ILE A 251 23.31 -1.98 11.17
C ILE A 251 23.98 -0.90 10.35
N LEU A 252 25.14 -1.23 9.82
CA LEU A 252 25.79 -0.46 8.78
C LEU A 252 25.59 -1.24 7.48
N ASP A 253 24.66 -0.80 6.64
CA ASP A 253 24.55 -1.30 5.28
C ASP A 253 25.44 -0.47 4.33
N LEU A 254 25.76 -1.02 3.16
CA LEU A 254 26.56 -0.31 2.16
C LEU A 254 25.84 0.92 1.60
N ASP A 255 24.52 0.87 1.54
CA ASP A 255 23.68 1.94 1.06
C ASP A 255 23.07 2.80 2.19
N HIS A 256 23.29 2.42 3.46
CA HIS A 256 22.73 3.06 4.63
C HIS A 256 21.21 3.30 4.54
N ARG A 257 20.48 2.29 4.13
CA ARG A 257 19.02 2.34 3.98
C ARG A 257 18.34 1.25 4.80
N MET A 258 17.18 1.57 5.33
CA MET A 258 16.30 0.60 6.00
C MET A 258 14.91 0.65 5.36
N GLU A 259 14.21 -0.45 5.41
CA GLU A 259 12.81 -0.53 5.02
C GLU A 259 11.92 -0.01 6.15
N LEU A 260 11.06 0.96 5.86
CA LEU A 260 10.13 1.52 6.83
C LEU A 260 8.86 0.68 6.88
N GLY A 261 8.43 0.33 8.08
CA GLY A 261 7.10 -0.21 8.33
C GLY A 261 6.03 0.87 8.45
N MET A 262 4.84 0.49 8.91
CA MET A 262 3.78 1.44 9.27
C MET A 262 4.23 2.32 10.43
N SER A 263 4.22 3.62 10.27
CA SER A 263 4.62 4.60 11.30
C SER A 263 3.44 5.16 12.07
N SER A 264 2.24 5.12 11.50
CA SER A 264 1.01 5.54 12.18
C SER A 264 -0.22 4.88 11.58
N PHE A 265 -1.24 4.72 12.42
CA PHE A 265 -2.57 4.30 12.00
C PHE A 265 -3.63 5.14 12.69
N THR A 266 -4.58 5.64 11.91
CA THR A 266 -5.74 6.37 12.41
C THR A 266 -6.98 6.13 11.57
N TYR A 267 -8.08 6.68 12.05
CA TYR A 267 -9.34 6.71 11.33
C TYR A 267 -9.97 8.11 11.44
N HIS A 268 -10.88 8.39 10.55
CA HIS A 268 -11.71 9.59 10.61
C HIS A 268 -13.11 9.27 10.09
N VAL A 269 -14.02 10.18 10.32
CA VAL A 269 -15.42 10.07 9.89
C VAL A 269 -15.76 11.20 8.93
N ARG A 270 -16.84 11.03 8.18
CA ARG A 270 -17.28 12.05 7.23
C ARG A 270 -17.48 13.42 7.88
N GLN A 271 -17.31 14.46 7.09
CA GLN A 271 -17.56 15.85 7.49
C GLN A 271 -18.97 16.03 8.05
N GLY A 272 -19.07 16.57 9.27
CA GLY A 272 -20.36 16.84 9.92
C GLY A 272 -21.01 15.60 10.55
N ALA A 273 -20.30 14.50 10.73
CA ALA A 273 -20.81 13.32 11.42
C ALA A 273 -21.13 13.65 12.88
N GLY A 274 -22.38 13.79 13.15
CA GLY A 274 -23.16 13.97 14.37
C GLY A 274 -22.39 14.24 15.66
N SER A 275 -22.13 13.21 16.46
CA SER A 275 -21.49 13.27 17.77
C SER A 275 -19.96 13.26 17.77
N TRP A 276 -19.32 13.14 16.60
CA TRP A 276 -17.87 13.04 16.49
C TRP A 276 -17.20 14.42 16.51
N PRO A 277 -16.09 14.57 17.23
CA PRO A 277 -15.32 15.82 17.25
C PRO A 277 -14.87 16.25 15.87
N GLY A 278 -14.92 17.56 15.57
CA GLY A 278 -14.45 18.08 14.27
C GLY A 278 -12.99 17.79 13.93
N ALA A 279 -12.16 17.51 14.93
CA ALA A 279 -10.79 17.05 14.75
C ALA A 279 -10.68 15.65 14.10
N MET A 280 -11.76 14.85 14.19
CA MET A 280 -11.84 13.50 13.64
C MET A 280 -12.60 13.44 12.30
N TRP A 281 -12.93 14.56 11.71
CA TRP A 281 -13.63 14.59 10.42
C TRP A 281 -12.66 14.52 9.24
N ASP A 282 -13.21 14.28 8.04
CA ASP A 282 -12.48 14.30 6.78
C ASP A 282 -11.56 15.51 6.64
N PRO A 283 -10.31 15.33 6.21
CA PRO A 283 -9.41 16.44 5.97
C PRO A 283 -9.87 17.27 4.76
N GLN A 284 -9.71 18.60 4.84
CA GLN A 284 -10.16 19.55 3.82
C GLN A 284 -9.00 20.36 3.21
N THR A 285 -7.84 20.37 3.85
CA THR A 285 -6.68 21.15 3.44
C THR A 285 -5.43 20.26 3.39
N ASP A 286 -4.43 20.68 2.63
CA ASP A 286 -3.14 20.00 2.52
C ASP A 286 -2.49 19.71 3.89
N ILE A 287 -2.53 20.70 4.80
CA ILE A 287 -1.99 20.52 6.16
C ILE A 287 -2.79 19.48 6.98
N GLU A 288 -4.10 19.38 6.79
CA GLU A 288 -4.92 18.40 7.50
C GLU A 288 -4.64 16.98 7.01
N PHE A 289 -4.47 16.79 5.69
CA PHE A 289 -3.99 15.52 5.13
C PHE A 289 -2.63 15.13 5.68
N TYR A 290 -1.67 16.07 5.69
CA TYR A 290 -0.35 15.83 6.22
C TYR A 290 -0.36 15.45 7.71
N ARG A 291 -1.25 16.05 8.50
CA ARG A 291 -1.42 15.73 9.92
C ARG A 291 -1.86 14.30 10.14
N TYR A 292 -2.84 13.81 9.39
CA TYR A 292 -3.25 12.40 9.47
C TYR A 292 -2.10 11.46 9.09
N LEU A 293 -1.38 11.73 8.00
CA LEU A 293 -0.22 10.94 7.59
C LEU A 293 0.91 10.95 8.63
N SER A 294 1.09 12.04 9.36
CA SER A 294 2.16 12.21 10.36
C SER A 294 1.77 11.84 11.78
N GLY A 295 0.65 11.14 11.98
CA GLY A 295 0.24 10.65 13.29
C GLY A 295 -0.41 11.70 14.20
N SER A 296 -1.22 12.60 13.62
CA SER A 296 -1.98 13.59 14.37
C SER A 296 -3.40 13.70 13.83
N TRP A 297 -4.32 14.13 14.67
CA TRP A 297 -5.66 14.47 14.25
C TRP A 297 -5.67 15.70 13.32
N ARG A 298 -6.78 15.90 12.64
CA ARG A 298 -7.01 17.01 11.71
C ARG A 298 -6.62 18.40 12.27
N ASP A 299 -6.83 18.65 13.55
CA ASP A 299 -6.48 19.92 14.23
C ASP A 299 -5.01 20.00 14.66
N GLY A 300 -4.25 18.90 14.52
CA GLY A 300 -2.85 18.80 14.92
C GLY A 300 -2.63 18.24 16.33
N THR A 301 -3.69 17.89 17.06
CA THR A 301 -3.54 17.20 18.35
C THR A 301 -3.07 15.76 18.13
N ARG A 302 -2.25 15.23 19.05
CA ARG A 302 -1.74 13.87 18.97
C ARG A 302 -2.82 12.85 19.38
N TYR A 303 -2.72 11.64 18.86
CA TYR A 303 -3.56 10.53 19.30
C TYR A 303 -3.25 10.19 20.75
N THR A 304 -4.27 9.77 21.50
CA THR A 304 -4.16 9.37 22.89
C THR A 304 -4.77 7.99 23.11
N PHE A 305 -4.17 7.20 23.98
CA PHE A 305 -4.63 5.86 24.30
C PHE A 305 -6.00 5.90 24.99
N GLY A 306 -6.94 5.09 24.50
CA GLY A 306 -8.28 4.90 25.09
C GLY A 306 -9.39 5.67 24.39
N GLY A 307 -10.66 5.30 24.68
CA GLY A 307 -11.85 5.90 24.08
C GLY A 307 -11.77 5.94 22.54
N SER A 308 -12.11 7.09 21.96
CA SER A 308 -11.97 7.33 20.52
C SER A 308 -10.54 7.69 20.07
N GLY A 309 -9.57 7.72 20.96
CA GLY A 309 -8.21 8.19 20.64
C GLY A 309 -8.05 9.72 20.61
N PHE A 310 -9.15 10.46 20.79
CA PHE A 310 -9.14 11.92 20.79
C PHE A 310 -9.44 12.48 22.19
N ASN A 311 -8.48 13.24 22.73
CA ASN A 311 -8.64 14.02 23.97
C ASN A 311 -9.27 13.24 25.14
N VAL A 312 -8.71 12.05 25.44
CA VAL A 312 -9.26 11.12 26.43
C VAL A 312 -9.17 11.64 27.87
N GLY A 313 -8.34 12.66 28.11
CA GLY A 313 -8.22 13.33 29.39
C GLY A 313 -6.77 13.70 29.77
N PRO A 314 -6.61 14.47 30.85
CA PRO A 314 -5.27 14.88 31.32
C PRO A 314 -4.41 13.67 31.70
N GLY A 315 -3.19 13.60 31.18
CA GLY A 315 -2.24 12.53 31.46
C GLY A 315 -2.41 11.27 30.61
N SER A 316 -3.29 11.28 29.60
CA SER A 316 -3.40 10.18 28.65
C SER A 316 -2.10 9.97 27.87
N GLN A 317 -1.74 8.72 27.64
CA GLN A 317 -0.55 8.35 26.86
C GLN A 317 -0.73 8.78 25.40
N VAL A 318 0.24 9.51 24.87
CA VAL A 318 0.32 9.81 23.44
C VAL A 318 0.77 8.55 22.69
N ILE A 319 0.15 8.28 21.55
CA ILE A 319 0.36 7.10 20.73
C ILE A 319 0.43 7.48 19.24
N ASP A 320 0.90 6.55 18.42
CA ASP A 320 0.95 6.67 16.96
C ASP A 320 -0.09 5.79 16.26
N TYR A 321 -0.65 4.82 16.97
CA TYR A 321 -1.59 3.83 16.41
C TYR A 321 -2.88 3.81 17.22
N ALA A 322 -4.01 4.06 16.57
CA ALA A 322 -5.32 3.97 17.18
C ALA A 322 -5.79 2.51 17.26
N VAL A 323 -6.62 2.21 18.28
CA VAL A 323 -7.37 0.95 18.45
C VAL A 323 -6.56 -0.32 18.17
N THR A 324 -5.47 -0.46 18.92
CA THR A 324 -4.49 -1.55 18.77
C THR A 324 -4.86 -2.85 19.47
N GLY A 325 -5.98 -2.90 20.16
CA GLY A 325 -6.41 -4.05 20.94
C GLY A 325 -7.27 -5.02 20.14
N ALA A 326 -7.18 -6.31 20.49
CA ALA A 326 -8.02 -7.35 19.90
C ALA A 326 -9.49 -7.16 20.29
N PRO A 327 -10.43 -7.11 19.33
CA PRO A 327 -11.86 -6.91 19.64
C PRO A 327 -12.47 -8.04 20.47
N SER A 328 -11.90 -9.24 20.43
CA SER A 328 -12.31 -10.39 21.24
C SER A 328 -11.85 -10.31 22.71
N ASN A 329 -10.98 -9.36 23.09
CA ASN A 329 -10.50 -9.18 24.44
C ASN A 329 -10.98 -7.86 25.03
N ASN A 330 -11.95 -7.90 25.95
CA ASN A 330 -12.52 -6.71 26.58
C ASN A 330 -11.52 -5.91 27.43
N ASN A 331 -10.33 -6.45 27.72
CA ASN A 331 -9.27 -5.72 28.43
C ASN A 331 -8.34 -4.96 27.48
N ASP A 332 -8.41 -5.23 26.19
CA ASP A 332 -7.63 -4.54 25.17
C ASP A 332 -8.41 -3.32 24.65
N TRP A 333 -7.69 -2.32 24.18
CA TRP A 333 -8.31 -1.13 23.63
C TRP A 333 -8.70 -1.36 22.16
N SER A 334 -9.97 -1.64 21.95
CA SER A 334 -10.62 -1.75 20.64
C SER A 334 -11.82 -0.79 20.56
N MET A 335 -12.41 -0.60 19.39
CA MET A 335 -13.67 0.16 19.27
C MET A 335 -14.80 -0.47 20.06
N CYS A 336 -14.83 -1.81 20.09
CA CYS A 336 -15.80 -2.57 20.86
C CYS A 336 -15.63 -2.34 22.38
N SER A 337 -14.44 -2.53 22.94
CA SER A 337 -14.19 -2.34 24.37
C SER A 337 -14.32 -0.87 24.82
N ALA A 338 -14.05 0.06 23.92
CA ALA A 338 -14.28 1.49 24.14
C ALA A 338 -15.75 1.92 24.02
N ASN A 339 -16.63 0.98 23.63
CA ASN A 339 -18.05 1.22 23.43
C ASN A 339 -18.32 2.44 22.51
N LEU A 340 -17.61 2.49 21.39
CA LEU A 340 -17.80 3.56 20.42
C LEU A 340 -19.15 3.41 19.71
N GLY A 341 -19.78 4.54 19.38
CA GLY A 341 -21.02 4.54 18.63
C GLY A 341 -20.80 4.15 17.16
N LYS A 342 -21.89 3.78 16.51
CA LYS A 342 -21.94 3.50 15.08
C LYS A 342 -21.34 4.66 14.28
N MET A 343 -20.59 4.33 13.24
CA MET A 343 -19.91 5.28 12.38
C MET A 343 -19.63 4.64 11.02
N ASP A 344 -19.37 5.46 10.05
CA ASP A 344 -18.81 5.14 8.75
C ASP A 344 -17.31 5.54 8.79
N PRO A 345 -16.39 4.60 9.16
CA PRO A 345 -15.01 4.93 9.42
C PRO A 345 -14.18 4.92 8.12
N ARG A 346 -13.29 5.88 7.98
CA ARG A 346 -12.24 5.89 6.97
C ARG A 346 -10.90 5.74 7.65
N THR A 347 -10.02 4.94 7.09
CA THR A 347 -8.74 4.62 7.70
C THR A 347 -7.57 5.24 6.95
N VAL A 348 -6.50 5.54 7.68
CA VAL A 348 -5.22 5.97 7.13
C VAL A 348 -4.11 5.17 7.80
N GLN A 349 -3.45 4.31 7.01
CA GLN A 349 -2.18 3.67 7.36
C GLN A 349 -1.07 4.50 6.72
N ALA A 350 -0.10 4.97 7.48
CA ALA A 350 0.97 5.77 6.93
C ALA A 350 2.35 5.19 7.27
N THR A 351 3.30 5.43 6.38
CA THR A 351 4.72 5.16 6.57
C THR A 351 5.52 6.43 6.30
N GLY A 352 6.54 6.66 7.10
CA GLY A 352 7.38 7.84 7.00
C GLY A 352 7.84 8.34 8.37
N PRO A 353 8.55 9.49 8.41
CA PRO A 353 8.95 10.29 7.25
C PRO A 353 10.17 9.71 6.51
N PHE A 354 10.20 9.87 5.20
CA PHE A 354 11.35 9.53 4.36
C PHE A 354 11.69 10.68 3.40
N ARG A 355 12.83 10.57 2.75
CA ARG A 355 13.29 11.51 1.74
C ARG A 355 13.25 10.86 0.37
N LEU A 356 12.79 11.62 -0.63
CA LEU A 356 12.84 11.26 -2.04
C LEU A 356 13.76 12.20 -2.78
N ASP A 357 14.84 11.68 -3.31
CA ASP A 357 15.74 12.39 -4.20
C ASP A 357 15.17 12.42 -5.64
N PRO A 358 15.57 13.37 -6.49
CA PRO A 358 15.15 13.43 -7.89
C PRO A 358 15.50 12.16 -8.69
N GLY A 359 14.56 11.67 -9.51
CA GLY A 359 14.75 10.48 -10.36
C GLY A 359 14.17 9.23 -9.75
#